data_af130d2b8264583278438c986fbdd3b2
#
_entry.id   af130d2b8264583278438c986fbdd3b2
#
_cell.length_a   1.000
_cell.length_b   1.000
_cell.length_c   1.000
_cell.angle_alpha   90.00
_cell.angle_beta   90.00
_cell.angle_gamma   90.00
#
_symmetry.space_group_name_H-M   'P 1'
#
loop_
_entity.id
_entity.type
_entity.pdbx_description
1 polymer ?
#
loop_
_entity_poly.entity_id
_entity_poly.type
_entity_poly.pdbx_seq_one_letter_code
_entity_poly.pdbx_strand_id
1 'polypeptide(L)'
;MDITHITSLLGGIALFLYGMSIMGAGLEKLAGGKMQGVLQKLTSSTLKGVIFGTLITGVIQSSAGTVVICVGLVNSGIMTLTQSVGVIMGANIGTTVTGQLIRMADISGDSLWLTLIQPKTFAPVVAFIGCIFYVFLRSAKRKNIGQIMLGFGILFTGMSLMDTGVSPLRESAAFQNLFVTMTNPVLGILVGVVVTVIIQSSSASVGILQALSSTGLVTFSSAIPIILGAHIGTAFTPLLTIGGSSKDGKRAALIHLYFNIIGSVILLALVYAVQFTVGIPMWNDVMNKSTIANIHTLSSVCAMLLFLPCSGVLSKLALLTVPDSAEEAQELSMPVLDERDRKSVV
;
A
#
# COMPACT_ATOMS: atom_id res chain seq x y z
N MET A 1 -14.36 2.45 27.77
CA MET A 1 -15.19 2.32 26.54
C MET A 1 -16.48 1.62 26.92
N ASP A 2 -17.62 2.16 26.56
CA ASP A 2 -18.88 1.44 26.62
C ASP A 2 -19.12 0.64 25.31
N ILE A 3 -20.20 -0.13 25.28
CA ILE A 3 -20.51 -1.01 24.17
C ILE A 3 -20.78 -0.23 22.86
N THR A 4 -21.28 1.02 22.96
CA THR A 4 -21.57 1.86 21.80
C THR A 4 -20.30 2.34 21.11
N HIS A 5 -19.25 2.65 21.84
CA HIS A 5 -17.94 3.01 21.29
C HIS A 5 -17.25 1.79 20.62
N ILE A 6 -17.38 0.60 21.25
CA ILE A 6 -16.81 -0.63 20.64
C ILE A 6 -17.53 -0.95 19.34
N THR A 7 -18.86 -0.91 19.32
CA THR A 7 -19.65 -1.18 18.10
C THR A 7 -19.42 -0.12 17.03
N SER A 8 -19.26 1.16 17.40
CA SER A 8 -18.89 2.24 16.47
C SER A 8 -17.51 2.01 15.85
N LEU A 9 -16.52 1.58 16.66
CA LEU A 9 -15.19 1.27 16.16
C LEU A 9 -15.22 0.09 15.19
N LEU A 10 -15.85 -1.02 15.58
CA LEU A 10 -15.95 -2.22 14.72
C LEU A 10 -16.74 -1.95 13.45
N GLY A 11 -17.89 -1.25 13.55
CA GLY A 11 -18.68 -0.84 12.41
C GLY A 11 -17.95 0.16 11.52
N GLY A 12 -17.20 1.08 12.12
CA GLY A 12 -16.34 2.03 11.43
C GLY A 12 -15.25 1.34 10.61
N ILE A 13 -14.53 0.38 11.21
CA ILE A 13 -13.53 -0.43 10.51
C ILE A 13 -14.17 -1.22 9.35
N ALA A 14 -15.31 -1.86 9.59
CA ALA A 14 -16.01 -2.64 8.56
C ALA A 14 -16.41 -1.76 7.36
N LEU A 15 -17.03 -0.60 7.62
CA LEU A 15 -17.42 0.34 6.56
C LEU A 15 -16.20 0.95 5.85
N PHE A 16 -15.14 1.29 6.59
CA PHE A 16 -13.91 1.81 6.01
C PHE A 16 -13.27 0.80 5.04
N LEU A 17 -13.10 -0.47 5.47
CA LEU A 17 -12.54 -1.53 4.63
C LEU A 17 -13.43 -1.82 3.42
N TYR A 18 -14.75 -1.89 3.62
CA TYR A 18 -15.70 -2.14 2.54
C TYR A 18 -15.73 -0.98 1.54
N GLY A 19 -15.74 0.28 2.03
CA GLY A 19 -15.68 1.48 1.20
C GLY A 19 -14.42 1.50 0.32
N MET A 20 -13.25 1.20 0.90
CA MET A 20 -12.00 1.05 0.13
C MET A 20 -12.12 -0.05 -0.93
N SER A 21 -12.63 -1.21 -0.56
CA SER A 21 -12.75 -2.35 -1.47
C SER A 21 -13.63 -2.05 -2.68
N ILE A 22 -14.83 -1.48 -2.47
CA ILE A 22 -15.74 -1.17 -3.57
C ILE A 22 -15.25 0.01 -4.42
N MET A 23 -14.61 1.01 -3.81
CA MET A 23 -13.98 2.12 -4.53
C MET A 23 -12.85 1.59 -5.44
N GLY A 24 -11.96 0.76 -4.89
CA GLY A 24 -10.89 0.13 -5.64
C GLY A 24 -11.40 -0.72 -6.80
N ALA A 25 -12.40 -1.59 -6.57
CA ALA A 25 -13.01 -2.40 -7.62
C ALA A 25 -13.68 -1.56 -8.73
N GLY A 26 -14.28 -0.42 -8.38
CA GLY A 26 -14.83 0.52 -9.36
C GLY A 26 -13.75 1.18 -10.22
N LEU A 27 -12.64 1.59 -9.61
CA LEU A 27 -11.48 2.17 -10.28
C LEU A 27 -10.82 1.15 -11.22
N GLU A 28 -10.61 -0.08 -10.75
CA GLU A 28 -10.06 -1.19 -11.54
C GLU A 28 -10.90 -1.47 -12.79
N LYS A 29 -12.22 -1.55 -12.65
CA LYS A 29 -13.15 -1.73 -13.78
C LYS A 29 -13.11 -0.57 -14.77
N LEU A 30 -12.92 0.68 -14.31
CA LEU A 30 -12.77 1.84 -15.19
C LEU A 30 -11.43 1.86 -15.91
N ALA A 31 -10.36 1.42 -15.25
CA ALA A 31 -9.02 1.32 -15.84
C ALA A 31 -9.00 0.30 -16.99
N GLY A 32 -9.82 -0.74 -16.90
CA GLY A 32 -10.06 -1.74 -17.96
C GLY A 32 -8.84 -2.57 -18.34
N GLY A 33 -9.04 -3.51 -19.30
CA GLY A 33 -7.99 -4.42 -19.79
C GLY A 33 -6.85 -3.79 -20.60
N LYS A 34 -6.83 -2.46 -20.75
CA LYS A 34 -5.73 -1.72 -21.39
C LYS A 34 -4.43 -1.76 -20.59
N MET A 35 -4.52 -2.13 -19.32
CA MET A 35 -3.42 -2.12 -18.36
C MET A 35 -2.28 -3.07 -18.75
N GLN A 36 -2.58 -4.28 -19.24
CA GLN A 36 -1.56 -5.25 -19.65
C GLN A 36 -0.75 -4.80 -20.88
N GLY A 37 -1.40 -4.21 -21.88
CA GLY A 37 -0.71 -3.71 -23.08
C GLY A 37 0.12 -2.45 -22.84
N VAL A 38 -0.25 -1.65 -21.84
CA VAL A 38 0.50 -0.47 -21.41
C VAL A 38 1.73 -0.89 -20.58
N LEU A 39 1.62 -1.94 -19.78
CA LEU A 39 2.70 -2.53 -18.98
C LEU A 39 3.92 -2.88 -19.83
N GLN A 40 3.74 -3.59 -20.95
CA GLN A 40 4.84 -4.02 -21.83
C GLN A 40 5.64 -2.86 -22.41
N LYS A 41 4.97 -1.73 -22.73
CA LYS A 41 5.60 -0.57 -23.36
C LYS A 41 6.27 0.38 -22.37
N LEU A 42 5.77 0.45 -21.13
CA LEU A 42 6.24 1.44 -20.14
C LEU A 42 7.30 0.91 -19.16
N THR A 43 7.58 -0.40 -19.15
CA THR A 43 8.57 -0.99 -18.22
C THR A 43 9.99 -1.07 -18.78
N SER A 44 10.30 -0.33 -19.85
CA SER A 44 11.62 -0.35 -20.51
C SER A 44 12.78 0.17 -19.63
N SER A 45 12.50 0.81 -18.49
CA SER A 45 13.49 1.19 -17.48
C SER A 45 12.88 1.12 -16.08
N THR A 46 13.72 0.93 -15.05
CA THR A 46 13.29 0.83 -13.66
C THR A 46 12.47 2.07 -13.24
N LEU A 47 12.90 3.27 -13.62
CA LEU A 47 12.18 4.51 -13.28
C LEU A 47 10.78 4.58 -13.92
N LYS A 48 10.67 4.18 -15.20
CA LYS A 48 9.34 4.10 -15.85
C LYS A 48 8.46 3.05 -15.17
N GLY A 49 9.05 1.93 -14.74
CA GLY A 49 8.38 0.93 -13.93
C GLY A 49 7.85 1.51 -12.61
N VAL A 50 8.65 2.32 -11.90
CA VAL A 50 8.23 3.00 -10.67
C VAL A 50 7.04 3.92 -10.93
N ILE A 51 7.12 4.80 -11.93
CA ILE A 51 6.01 5.73 -12.26
C ILE A 51 4.75 4.93 -12.59
N PHE A 52 4.89 3.90 -13.41
CA PHE A 52 3.78 3.04 -13.81
C PHE A 52 3.17 2.29 -12.62
N GLY A 53 4.00 1.65 -11.78
CA GLY A 53 3.55 0.97 -10.56
C GLY A 53 2.83 1.90 -9.59
N THR A 54 3.33 3.14 -9.44
CA THR A 54 2.69 4.19 -8.63
C THR A 54 1.31 4.54 -9.17
N LEU A 55 1.19 4.79 -10.46
CA LEU A 55 -0.09 5.15 -11.09
C LEU A 55 -1.10 4.01 -11.03
N ILE A 56 -0.68 2.79 -11.37
CA ILE A 56 -1.58 1.62 -11.31
C ILE A 56 -2.06 1.37 -9.90
N THR A 57 -1.16 1.33 -8.94
CA THR A 57 -1.55 1.06 -7.54
C THR A 57 -2.41 2.18 -6.99
N GLY A 58 -2.12 3.45 -7.33
CA GLY A 58 -2.97 4.58 -6.98
C GLY A 58 -4.39 4.45 -7.54
N VAL A 59 -4.54 3.89 -8.75
CA VAL A 59 -5.85 3.63 -9.38
C VAL A 59 -6.51 2.38 -8.81
N ILE A 60 -5.80 1.24 -8.74
CA ILE A 60 -6.35 -0.03 -8.22
C ILE A 60 -6.58 0.02 -6.71
N GLN A 61 -5.88 0.90 -5.99
CA GLN A 61 -5.91 1.03 -4.52
C GLN A 61 -5.44 -0.25 -3.80
N SER A 62 -4.64 -1.09 -4.48
CA SER A 62 -4.12 -2.35 -3.94
C SER A 62 -2.70 -2.62 -4.45
N SER A 63 -1.71 -2.44 -3.59
CA SER A 63 -0.32 -2.82 -3.90
C SER A 63 -0.15 -4.33 -4.03
N ALA A 64 -0.81 -5.09 -3.17
CA ALA A 64 -0.81 -6.55 -3.27
C ALA A 64 -1.37 -7.01 -4.62
N GLY A 65 -2.50 -6.44 -5.07
CA GLY A 65 -3.07 -6.72 -6.39
C GLY A 65 -2.10 -6.37 -7.53
N THR A 66 -1.46 -5.20 -7.48
CA THR A 66 -0.44 -4.80 -8.46
C THR A 66 0.73 -5.77 -8.50
N VAL A 67 1.23 -6.20 -7.33
CA VAL A 67 2.35 -7.17 -7.25
C VAL A 67 1.92 -8.54 -7.77
N VAL A 68 0.72 -9.01 -7.45
CA VAL A 68 0.18 -10.28 -7.98
C VAL A 68 0.06 -10.22 -9.52
N ILE A 69 -0.38 -9.10 -10.09
CA ILE A 69 -0.38 -8.89 -11.54
C ILE A 69 1.04 -8.97 -12.08
N CYS A 70 2.02 -8.31 -11.43
CA CYS A 70 3.44 -8.41 -11.82
C CYS A 70 3.94 -9.85 -11.78
N VAL A 71 3.65 -10.61 -10.71
CA VAL A 71 3.99 -12.03 -10.58
C VAL A 71 3.40 -12.83 -11.76
N GLY A 72 2.13 -12.60 -12.09
CA GLY A 72 1.47 -13.24 -13.23
C GLY A 72 2.14 -12.93 -14.58
N LEU A 73 2.54 -11.68 -14.80
CA LEU A 73 3.21 -11.24 -16.04
C LEU A 73 4.63 -11.77 -16.14
N VAL A 74 5.36 -11.85 -15.04
CA VAL A 74 6.68 -12.48 -14.98
C VAL A 74 6.54 -13.99 -15.20
N ASN A 75 5.56 -14.62 -14.57
CA ASN A 75 5.27 -16.04 -14.71
C ASN A 75 4.92 -16.46 -16.16
N SER A 76 4.27 -15.59 -16.91
CA SER A 76 3.91 -15.79 -18.33
C SER A 76 5.00 -15.36 -19.31
N GLY A 77 6.16 -14.88 -18.84
CA GLY A 77 7.24 -14.39 -19.70
C GLY A 77 6.97 -13.06 -20.41
N ILE A 78 5.85 -12.39 -20.08
CA ILE A 78 5.47 -11.09 -20.66
C ILE A 78 6.33 -9.96 -20.09
N MET A 79 6.79 -10.10 -18.84
CA MET A 79 7.63 -9.15 -18.13
C MET A 79 8.87 -9.85 -17.59
N THR A 80 10.03 -9.23 -17.69
CA THR A 80 11.24 -9.75 -17.06
C THR A 80 11.25 -9.46 -15.56
N LEU A 81 11.98 -10.28 -14.80
CA LEU A 81 12.15 -10.09 -13.36
C LEU A 81 12.72 -8.68 -13.04
N THR A 82 13.69 -8.20 -13.82
CA THR A 82 14.27 -6.87 -13.64
C THR A 82 13.26 -5.74 -13.86
N GLN A 83 12.37 -5.89 -14.83
CA GLN A 83 11.30 -4.91 -15.07
C GLN A 83 10.30 -4.85 -13.92
N SER A 84 10.02 -5.98 -13.28
CA SER A 84 9.07 -6.06 -12.16
C SER A 84 9.54 -5.26 -10.94
N VAL A 85 10.85 -5.14 -10.72
CA VAL A 85 11.42 -4.38 -9.58
C VAL A 85 10.91 -2.96 -9.54
N GLY A 86 10.95 -2.25 -10.66
CA GLY A 86 10.45 -0.86 -10.73
C GLY A 86 8.96 -0.77 -10.40
N VAL A 87 8.14 -1.65 -10.97
CA VAL A 87 6.69 -1.66 -10.73
C VAL A 87 6.38 -1.98 -9.26
N ILE A 88 7.11 -2.91 -8.65
CA ILE A 88 6.97 -3.28 -7.23
C ILE A 88 7.33 -2.09 -6.32
N MET A 89 8.44 -1.40 -6.58
CA MET A 89 8.81 -0.19 -5.84
C MET A 89 7.75 0.91 -5.99
N GLY A 90 7.24 1.12 -7.20
CA GLY A 90 6.18 2.07 -7.48
C GLY A 90 4.86 1.72 -6.79
N ALA A 91 4.53 0.44 -6.69
CA ALA A 91 3.32 -0.02 -6.01
C ALA A 91 3.28 0.43 -4.54
N ASN A 92 4.40 0.43 -3.85
CA ASN A 92 4.47 0.92 -2.46
C ASN A 92 4.17 2.43 -2.37
N ILE A 93 4.66 3.24 -3.32
CA ILE A 93 4.33 4.66 -3.38
C ILE A 93 2.83 4.85 -3.70
N GLY A 94 2.31 4.12 -4.69
CA GLY A 94 0.89 4.19 -5.07
C GLY A 94 -0.08 3.87 -3.93
N THR A 95 0.31 2.98 -3.01
CA THR A 95 -0.47 2.67 -1.81
C THR A 95 -0.71 3.89 -0.92
N THR A 96 0.23 4.84 -0.90
CA THR A 96 0.13 6.03 -0.04
C THR A 96 -0.97 7.01 -0.48
N VAL A 97 -1.45 6.90 -1.73
CA VAL A 97 -2.57 7.70 -2.25
C VAL A 97 -3.81 7.56 -1.37
N THR A 98 -4.09 6.36 -0.84
CA THR A 98 -5.19 6.15 0.11
C THR A 98 -5.02 7.00 1.38
N GLY A 99 -3.83 7.00 1.98
CA GLY A 99 -3.53 7.83 3.15
C GLY A 99 -3.69 9.32 2.85
N GLN A 100 -3.30 9.75 1.64
CA GLN A 100 -3.48 11.14 1.20
C GLN A 100 -4.96 11.50 0.96
N LEU A 101 -5.80 10.55 0.57
CA LEU A 101 -7.25 10.76 0.53
C LEU A 101 -7.83 10.90 1.94
N ILE A 102 -7.43 10.03 2.86
CA ILE A 102 -7.92 10.03 4.24
C ILE A 102 -7.54 11.32 4.98
N ARG A 103 -6.35 11.91 4.69
CA ARG A 103 -5.94 13.19 5.31
C ARG A 103 -6.94 14.32 5.07
N MET A 104 -7.76 14.24 4.01
CA MET A 104 -8.81 15.22 3.76
C MET A 104 -9.80 15.32 4.94
N ALA A 105 -9.91 14.27 5.76
CA ALA A 105 -10.74 14.29 6.97
C ALA A 105 -10.25 15.29 8.05
N ASP A 106 -8.99 15.73 7.98
CA ASP A 106 -8.44 16.76 8.89
C ASP A 106 -8.74 18.19 8.41
N ILE A 107 -9.34 18.37 7.24
CA ILE A 107 -9.74 19.70 6.77
C ILE A 107 -10.78 20.26 7.74
N SER A 108 -10.43 21.32 8.45
CA SER A 108 -11.28 21.98 9.44
C SER A 108 -11.21 23.50 9.28
N GLY A 109 -12.27 24.19 9.66
CA GLY A 109 -12.36 25.65 9.64
C GLY A 109 -13.80 26.10 9.73
N ASP A 110 -14.00 27.33 10.18
CA ASP A 110 -15.31 27.91 10.49
C ASP A 110 -15.98 28.56 9.27
N SER A 111 -15.29 28.66 8.14
CA SER A 111 -15.90 29.22 6.93
C SER A 111 -16.85 28.24 6.25
N LEU A 112 -17.93 28.75 5.68
CA LEU A 112 -18.93 27.94 4.96
C LEU A 112 -18.27 27.09 3.86
N TRP A 113 -17.30 27.65 3.12
CA TRP A 113 -16.59 26.95 2.06
C TRP A 113 -15.76 25.79 2.59
N LEU A 114 -15.05 25.99 3.70
CA LEU A 114 -14.27 24.92 4.33
C LEU A 114 -15.18 23.82 4.87
N THR A 115 -16.32 24.17 5.46
CA THR A 115 -17.32 23.19 5.92
C THR A 115 -17.87 22.35 4.77
N LEU A 116 -18.13 22.97 3.60
CA LEU A 116 -18.61 22.24 2.42
C LEU A 116 -17.56 21.29 1.84
N ILE A 117 -16.27 21.62 1.94
CA ILE A 117 -15.16 20.80 1.43
C ILE A 117 -14.79 19.68 2.43
N GLN A 118 -15.24 19.74 3.68
CA GLN A 118 -14.96 18.68 4.66
C GLN A 118 -15.59 17.35 4.22
N PRO A 119 -14.83 16.24 4.21
CA PRO A 119 -15.37 14.94 3.82
C PRO A 119 -16.60 14.50 4.61
N LYS A 120 -16.66 14.84 5.90
CA LYS A 120 -17.85 14.57 6.73
C LYS A 120 -19.14 15.20 6.18
N THR A 121 -19.01 16.30 5.41
CA THR A 121 -20.14 17.02 4.83
C THR A 121 -20.44 16.57 3.42
N PHE A 122 -19.43 16.50 2.54
CA PHE A 122 -19.70 16.19 1.13
C PHE A 122 -19.69 14.69 0.80
N ALA A 123 -18.96 13.86 1.57
CA ALA A 123 -18.90 12.43 1.26
C ALA A 123 -20.26 11.72 1.30
N PRO A 124 -21.19 12.01 2.24
CA PRO A 124 -22.54 11.47 2.19
C PRO A 124 -23.32 11.89 0.93
N VAL A 125 -23.14 13.13 0.45
CA VAL A 125 -23.78 13.63 -0.77
C VAL A 125 -23.21 12.89 -2.00
N VAL A 126 -21.88 12.73 -2.05
CA VAL A 126 -21.21 11.95 -3.10
C VAL A 126 -21.69 10.51 -3.08
N ALA A 127 -21.82 9.88 -1.90
CA ALA A 127 -22.35 8.54 -1.77
C ALA A 127 -23.80 8.42 -2.29
N PHE A 128 -24.64 9.39 -1.95
CA PHE A 128 -26.03 9.42 -2.42
C PHE A 128 -26.12 9.50 -3.94
N ILE A 129 -25.36 10.41 -4.56
CA ILE A 129 -25.28 10.52 -6.04
C ILE A 129 -24.71 9.22 -6.62
N GLY A 130 -23.66 8.67 -5.99
CA GLY A 130 -23.06 7.39 -6.37
C GLY A 130 -24.05 6.23 -6.32
N CYS A 131 -24.90 6.20 -5.30
CA CYS A 131 -25.99 5.21 -5.17
C CYS A 131 -26.97 5.31 -6.33
N ILE A 132 -27.40 6.53 -6.70
CA ILE A 132 -28.27 6.76 -7.87
C ILE A 132 -27.60 6.23 -9.14
N PHE A 133 -26.33 6.53 -9.35
CA PHE A 133 -25.58 6.06 -10.53
C PHE A 133 -25.47 4.54 -10.56
N TYR A 134 -25.19 3.92 -9.42
CA TYR A 134 -25.01 2.48 -9.32
C TYR A 134 -26.30 1.70 -9.51
N VAL A 135 -27.41 2.17 -8.91
CA VAL A 135 -28.70 1.47 -8.90
C VAL A 135 -29.48 1.72 -10.20
N PHE A 136 -29.61 2.99 -10.61
CA PHE A 136 -30.57 3.37 -11.63
C PHE A 136 -29.99 3.49 -13.04
N LEU A 137 -28.66 3.71 -13.19
CA LEU A 137 -28.08 3.86 -14.52
C LEU A 137 -27.73 2.50 -15.13
N ARG A 138 -28.02 2.34 -16.43
CA ARG A 138 -27.81 1.08 -17.16
C ARG A 138 -26.37 0.92 -17.71
N SER A 139 -25.69 2.01 -17.97
CA SER A 139 -24.32 1.99 -18.56
C SER A 139 -23.30 1.46 -17.57
N ALA A 140 -22.53 0.43 -17.94
CA ALA A 140 -21.46 -0.14 -17.12
C ALA A 140 -20.45 0.92 -16.63
N LYS A 141 -20.04 1.85 -17.52
CA LYS A 141 -19.13 2.94 -17.16
C LYS A 141 -19.73 3.84 -16.07
N ARG A 142 -21.00 4.22 -16.18
CA ARG A 142 -21.69 5.06 -15.18
C ARG A 142 -21.90 4.32 -13.86
N LYS A 143 -22.22 3.02 -13.90
CA LYS A 143 -22.29 2.17 -12.70
C LYS A 143 -20.93 2.09 -11.97
N ASN A 144 -19.83 1.95 -12.71
CA ASN A 144 -18.49 1.92 -12.11
C ASN A 144 -18.15 3.27 -11.46
N ILE A 145 -18.51 4.40 -12.08
CA ILE A 145 -18.36 5.73 -11.46
C ILE A 145 -19.21 5.81 -10.19
N GLY A 146 -20.48 5.36 -10.25
CA GLY A 146 -21.34 5.30 -9.07
C GLY A 146 -20.76 4.45 -7.95
N GLN A 147 -20.14 3.31 -8.29
CA GLN A 147 -19.47 2.42 -7.35
C GLN A 147 -18.30 3.14 -6.65
N ILE A 148 -17.49 3.91 -7.39
CA ILE A 148 -16.38 4.71 -6.82
C ILE A 148 -16.92 5.76 -5.85
N MET A 149 -17.92 6.51 -6.28
CA MET A 149 -18.53 7.57 -5.47
C MET A 149 -19.17 7.02 -4.20
N LEU A 150 -19.87 5.90 -4.30
CA LEU A 150 -20.46 5.19 -3.16
C LEU A 150 -19.37 4.69 -2.20
N GLY A 151 -18.33 4.06 -2.73
CA GLY A 151 -17.20 3.58 -1.95
C GLY A 151 -16.46 4.70 -1.21
N PHE A 152 -16.27 5.84 -1.87
CA PHE A 152 -15.71 7.03 -1.25
C PHE A 152 -16.55 7.50 -0.05
N GLY A 153 -17.84 7.62 -0.20
CA GLY A 153 -18.73 8.05 0.88
C GLY A 153 -18.77 7.06 2.05
N ILE A 154 -18.83 5.76 1.76
CA ILE A 154 -18.81 4.70 2.77
C ILE A 154 -17.47 4.72 3.54
N LEU A 155 -16.33 4.91 2.85
CA LEU A 155 -15.01 5.02 3.45
C LEU A 155 -14.97 6.14 4.49
N PHE A 156 -15.39 7.36 4.12
CA PHE A 156 -15.36 8.49 5.04
C PHE A 156 -16.40 8.37 6.18
N THR A 157 -17.54 7.72 5.94
CA THR A 157 -18.50 7.38 6.99
C THR A 157 -17.85 6.40 7.99
N GLY A 158 -17.17 5.38 7.50
CA GLY A 158 -16.41 4.45 8.33
C GLY A 158 -15.32 5.16 9.16
N MET A 159 -14.58 6.08 8.54
CA MET A 159 -13.58 6.90 9.24
C MET A 159 -14.20 7.72 10.37
N SER A 160 -15.33 8.37 10.12
CA SER A 160 -16.05 9.17 11.14
C SER A 160 -16.54 8.32 12.32
N LEU A 161 -17.01 7.10 12.04
CA LEU A 161 -17.40 6.14 13.09
C LEU A 161 -16.17 5.65 13.88
N MET A 162 -15.04 5.42 13.23
CA MET A 162 -13.79 5.07 13.92
C MET A 162 -13.35 6.21 14.85
N ASP A 163 -13.35 7.46 14.37
CA ASP A 163 -13.00 8.63 15.19
C ASP A 163 -13.89 8.71 16.45
N THR A 164 -15.20 8.46 16.30
CA THR A 164 -16.14 8.40 17.43
C THR A 164 -15.82 7.24 18.37
N GLY A 165 -15.55 6.06 17.83
CA GLY A 165 -15.26 4.85 18.59
C GLY A 165 -13.98 4.94 19.41
N VAL A 166 -12.94 5.60 18.88
CA VAL A 166 -11.64 5.72 19.57
C VAL A 166 -11.55 6.90 20.53
N SER A 167 -12.49 7.88 20.46
CA SER A 167 -12.42 9.09 21.26
C SER A 167 -12.25 8.86 22.76
N PRO A 168 -12.92 7.87 23.43
CA PRO A 168 -12.73 7.61 24.85
C PRO A 168 -11.38 6.98 25.20
N LEU A 169 -10.65 6.43 24.22
CA LEU A 169 -9.34 5.83 24.46
C LEU A 169 -8.31 6.85 24.90
N ARG A 170 -8.50 8.13 24.54
CA ARG A 170 -7.63 9.24 24.93
C ARG A 170 -7.44 9.30 26.45
N GLU A 171 -8.50 9.02 27.21
CA GLU A 171 -8.49 9.09 28.68
C GLU A 171 -8.14 7.76 29.35
N SER A 172 -7.97 6.70 28.59
CA SER A 172 -7.64 5.36 29.09
C SER A 172 -6.14 5.25 29.41
N ALA A 173 -5.79 5.13 30.70
CA ALA A 173 -4.40 4.94 31.13
C ALA A 173 -3.75 3.69 30.51
N ALA A 174 -4.50 2.60 30.35
CA ALA A 174 -4.01 1.38 29.70
C ALA A 174 -3.65 1.63 28.23
N PHE A 175 -4.47 2.43 27.51
CA PHE A 175 -4.23 2.78 26.13
C PHE A 175 -3.08 3.76 25.95
N GLN A 176 -2.96 4.76 26.85
CA GLN A 176 -1.81 5.66 26.90
C GLN A 176 -0.51 4.88 27.10
N ASN A 177 -0.46 3.95 28.06
CA ASN A 177 0.69 3.10 28.31
C ASN A 177 1.03 2.20 27.12
N LEU A 178 0.03 1.71 26.37
CA LEU A 178 0.25 0.97 25.13
C LEU A 178 1.01 1.82 24.11
N PHE A 179 0.62 3.07 23.88
CA PHE A 179 1.33 3.96 22.95
C PHE A 179 2.73 4.32 23.42
N VAL A 180 2.94 4.51 24.73
CA VAL A 180 4.29 4.66 25.30
C VAL A 180 5.14 3.42 25.00
N THR A 181 4.57 2.23 25.12
CA THR A 181 5.25 0.96 24.78
C THR A 181 5.56 0.87 23.29
N MET A 182 4.70 1.38 22.40
CA MET A 182 4.91 1.37 20.95
C MET A 182 6.03 2.33 20.47
N THR A 183 6.57 3.19 21.33
CA THR A 183 7.79 3.95 21.04
C THR A 183 9.03 3.05 20.95
N ASN A 184 8.96 1.81 21.48
CA ASN A 184 9.95 0.79 21.20
C ASN A 184 9.85 0.38 19.71
N PRO A 185 10.91 0.57 18.91
CA PRO A 185 10.84 0.37 17.46
C PRO A 185 10.51 -1.07 17.06
N VAL A 186 10.95 -2.05 17.82
CA VAL A 186 10.70 -3.48 17.54
C VAL A 186 9.23 -3.79 17.74
N LEU A 187 8.63 -3.31 18.84
CA LEU A 187 7.21 -3.53 19.13
C LEU A 187 6.33 -2.77 18.14
N GLY A 188 6.68 -1.55 17.80
CA GLY A 188 5.97 -0.77 16.78
C GLY A 188 5.95 -1.46 15.41
N ILE A 189 7.11 -1.96 14.95
CA ILE A 189 7.18 -2.75 13.70
C ILE A 189 6.32 -4.01 13.81
N LEU A 190 6.44 -4.77 14.91
CA LEU A 190 5.69 -6.00 15.09
C LEU A 190 4.18 -5.77 15.02
N VAL A 191 3.68 -4.72 15.68
CA VAL A 191 2.27 -4.33 15.61
C VAL A 191 1.88 -3.97 14.18
N GLY A 192 2.66 -3.17 13.48
CA GLY A 192 2.41 -2.81 12.09
C GLY A 192 2.35 -4.05 11.18
N VAL A 193 3.30 -4.98 11.33
CA VAL A 193 3.31 -6.26 10.58
C VAL A 193 2.06 -7.07 10.88
N VAL A 194 1.78 -7.36 12.17
CA VAL A 194 0.67 -8.22 12.57
C VAL A 194 -0.67 -7.68 12.11
N VAL A 195 -0.92 -6.38 12.35
CA VAL A 195 -2.17 -5.73 11.92
C VAL A 195 -2.32 -5.82 10.40
N THR A 196 -1.25 -5.53 9.65
CA THR A 196 -1.31 -5.56 8.18
C THR A 196 -1.47 -6.98 7.63
N VAL A 197 -0.83 -7.97 8.21
CA VAL A 197 -0.99 -9.39 7.80
C VAL A 197 -2.42 -9.88 8.06
N ILE A 198 -3.03 -9.47 9.18
CA ILE A 198 -4.42 -9.83 9.51
C ILE A 198 -5.40 -9.15 8.53
N ILE A 199 -5.24 -7.85 8.30
CA ILE A 199 -6.13 -7.05 7.44
C ILE A 199 -5.85 -7.29 5.95
N GLN A 200 -4.66 -7.78 5.58
CA GLN A 200 -4.17 -7.96 4.21
C GLN A 200 -4.10 -6.64 3.40
N SER A 201 -3.99 -5.49 4.08
CA SER A 201 -3.97 -4.17 3.47
C SER A 201 -3.18 -3.17 4.33
N SER A 202 -2.03 -2.70 3.85
CA SER A 202 -1.25 -1.66 4.54
C SER A 202 -1.92 -0.30 4.51
N SER A 203 -2.63 0.03 3.42
CA SER A 203 -3.40 1.28 3.38
C SER A 203 -4.52 1.31 4.42
N ALA A 204 -5.17 0.15 4.68
CA ALA A 204 -6.14 0.02 5.75
C ALA A 204 -5.49 0.14 7.14
N SER A 205 -4.34 -0.51 7.34
CA SER A 205 -3.60 -0.43 8.62
C SER A 205 -3.17 1.01 8.93
N VAL A 206 -2.64 1.72 7.93
CA VAL A 206 -2.29 3.15 8.08
C VAL A 206 -3.54 4.01 8.26
N GLY A 207 -4.65 3.69 7.60
CA GLY A 207 -5.93 4.38 7.81
C GLY A 207 -6.47 4.22 9.23
N ILE A 208 -6.33 3.04 9.84
CA ILE A 208 -6.66 2.81 11.26
C ILE A 208 -5.72 3.65 12.15
N LEU A 209 -4.41 3.70 11.85
CA LEU A 209 -3.47 4.55 12.58
C LEU A 209 -3.84 6.04 12.46
N GLN A 210 -4.30 6.48 11.27
CA GLN A 210 -4.84 7.83 11.07
C GLN A 210 -6.10 8.09 11.89
N ALA A 211 -7.00 7.12 12.05
CA ALA A 211 -8.14 7.25 12.94
C ALA A 211 -7.70 7.33 14.40
N LEU A 212 -6.76 6.48 14.81
CA LEU A 212 -6.21 6.51 16.18
C LEU A 212 -5.49 7.83 16.49
N SER A 213 -4.96 8.55 15.50
CA SER A 213 -4.33 9.86 15.74
C SER A 213 -5.30 10.89 16.31
N SER A 214 -6.61 10.73 16.09
CA SER A 214 -7.63 11.60 16.69
C SER A 214 -7.66 11.52 18.23
N THR A 215 -7.10 10.47 18.83
CA THR A 215 -6.93 10.36 20.28
C THR A 215 -5.90 11.35 20.86
N GLY A 216 -5.00 11.88 20.02
CA GLY A 216 -3.87 12.72 20.44
C GLY A 216 -2.74 11.96 21.13
N LEU A 217 -2.71 10.62 21.00
CA LEU A 217 -1.69 9.77 21.63
C LEU A 217 -0.64 9.25 20.63
N VAL A 218 -0.92 9.31 19.33
CA VAL A 218 0.01 8.89 18.29
C VAL A 218 1.08 9.94 18.10
N THR A 219 2.32 9.63 18.48
CA THR A 219 3.49 10.50 18.29
C THR A 219 4.28 10.07 17.04
N PHE A 220 5.20 10.95 16.61
CA PHE A 220 6.13 10.63 15.53
C PHE A 220 6.95 9.37 15.84
N SER A 221 7.47 9.25 17.06
CA SER A 221 8.26 8.11 17.52
C SER A 221 7.50 6.78 17.51
N SER A 222 6.18 6.79 17.75
CA SER A 222 5.35 5.59 17.71
C SER A 222 4.82 5.27 16.30
N ALA A 223 4.52 6.29 15.50
CA ALA A 223 3.93 6.11 14.17
C ALA A 223 4.92 5.53 13.15
N ILE A 224 6.18 5.98 13.15
CA ILE A 224 7.18 5.52 12.18
C ILE A 224 7.38 4.00 12.21
N PRO A 225 7.69 3.37 13.37
CA PRO A 225 7.85 1.93 13.40
C PRO A 225 6.60 1.18 12.94
N ILE A 226 5.40 1.66 13.31
CA ILE A 226 4.14 1.03 12.90
C ILE A 226 3.94 1.12 11.37
N ILE A 227 4.22 2.27 10.75
CA ILE A 227 4.14 2.47 9.30
C ILE A 227 5.14 1.55 8.57
N LEU A 228 6.38 1.49 9.03
CA LEU A 228 7.40 0.63 8.45
C LEU A 228 7.05 -0.87 8.64
N GLY A 229 6.46 -1.22 9.77
CA GLY A 229 5.90 -2.55 9.99
C GLY A 229 4.76 -2.89 9.01
N ALA A 230 3.88 -1.93 8.73
CA ALA A 230 2.80 -2.10 7.75
C ALA A 230 3.35 -2.33 6.33
N HIS A 231 4.46 -1.70 5.96
CA HIS A 231 5.16 -1.99 4.69
C HIS A 231 5.63 -3.44 4.63
N ILE A 232 6.26 -3.95 5.69
CA ILE A 232 6.70 -5.35 5.77
C ILE A 232 5.49 -6.29 5.67
N GLY A 233 4.43 -6.02 6.44
CA GLY A 233 3.22 -6.85 6.47
C GLY A 233 2.54 -7.01 5.11
N THR A 234 2.55 -5.97 4.28
CA THR A 234 1.99 -6.01 2.91
C THR A 234 2.66 -7.06 2.02
N ALA A 235 3.93 -7.35 2.22
CA ALA A 235 4.66 -8.28 1.38
C ALA A 235 4.26 -9.75 1.59
N PHE A 236 3.56 -10.07 2.66
CA PHE A 236 3.07 -11.43 2.90
C PHE A 236 1.93 -11.81 1.96
N THR A 237 1.09 -10.87 1.54
CA THR A 237 -0.07 -11.17 0.65
C THR A 237 0.35 -11.79 -0.69
N PRO A 238 1.27 -11.21 -1.47
CA PRO A 238 1.75 -11.86 -2.69
C PRO A 238 2.44 -13.21 -2.43
N LEU A 239 3.16 -13.36 -1.31
CA LEU A 239 3.79 -14.63 -0.95
C LEU A 239 2.79 -15.77 -0.74
N LEU A 240 1.62 -15.48 -0.21
CA LEU A 240 0.57 -16.49 -0.04
C LEU A 240 -0.03 -16.96 -1.39
N THR A 241 0.11 -16.17 -2.45
CA THR A 241 -0.49 -16.45 -3.77
C THR A 241 0.44 -17.21 -4.72
N ILE A 242 1.71 -17.39 -4.38
CA ILE A 242 2.73 -17.98 -5.28
C ILE A 242 2.77 -19.51 -5.29
N GLY A 243 1.83 -20.22 -4.62
CA GLY A 243 1.79 -21.70 -4.45
C GLY A 243 1.73 -22.37 -5.84
N GLY A 244 1.95 -22.27 -6.85
CA GLY A 244 1.96 -22.88 -8.20
C GLY A 244 2.66 -22.02 -9.26
N SER A 245 3.28 -20.92 -8.83
CA SER A 245 3.96 -20.01 -9.74
C SER A 245 5.32 -20.58 -10.21
N SER A 246 5.78 -20.12 -11.38
CA SER A 246 7.13 -20.36 -11.86
C SER A 246 8.17 -19.82 -10.87
N LYS A 247 9.44 -20.19 -11.07
CA LYS A 247 10.54 -19.65 -10.27
C LYS A 247 10.61 -18.14 -10.33
N ASP A 248 10.44 -17.54 -11.49
CA ASP A 248 10.47 -16.09 -11.67
C ASP A 248 9.26 -15.39 -11.03
N GLY A 249 8.09 -16.03 -11.04
CA GLY A 249 6.93 -15.56 -10.27
C GLY A 249 7.21 -15.53 -8.77
N LYS A 250 7.84 -16.58 -8.24
CA LYS A 250 8.28 -16.64 -6.82
C LYS A 250 9.33 -15.57 -6.51
N ARG A 251 10.30 -15.38 -7.41
CA ARG A 251 11.33 -14.33 -7.30
C ARG A 251 10.73 -12.93 -7.27
N ALA A 252 9.72 -12.65 -8.10
CA ALA A 252 9.04 -11.36 -8.10
C ALA A 252 8.34 -11.07 -6.76
N ALA A 253 7.68 -12.06 -6.16
CA ALA A 253 7.09 -11.91 -4.83
C ALA A 253 8.15 -11.72 -3.73
N LEU A 254 9.30 -12.42 -3.83
CA LEU A 254 10.43 -12.23 -2.91
C LEU A 254 11.07 -10.85 -3.04
N ILE A 255 11.16 -10.28 -4.24
CA ILE A 255 11.61 -8.91 -4.46
C ILE A 255 10.75 -7.93 -3.65
N HIS A 256 9.43 -8.11 -3.64
CA HIS A 256 8.54 -7.27 -2.84
C HIS A 256 8.81 -7.43 -1.33
N LEU A 257 9.05 -8.65 -0.87
CA LEU A 257 9.40 -8.92 0.53
C LEU A 257 10.74 -8.24 0.90
N TYR A 258 11.78 -8.45 0.11
CA TYR A 258 13.11 -7.89 0.39
C TYR A 258 13.11 -6.36 0.35
N PHE A 259 12.43 -5.78 -0.63
CA PHE A 259 12.28 -4.33 -0.71
C PHE A 259 11.65 -3.77 0.58
N ASN A 260 10.59 -4.39 1.07
CA ASN A 260 9.89 -3.90 2.26
C ASN A 260 10.68 -4.17 3.55
N ILE A 261 11.28 -5.36 3.73
CA ILE A 261 12.06 -5.66 4.94
C ILE A 261 13.32 -4.81 5.00
N ILE A 262 14.16 -4.88 3.97
CA ILE A 262 15.45 -4.20 3.97
C ILE A 262 15.25 -2.69 3.98
N GLY A 263 14.30 -2.18 3.18
CA GLY A 263 13.94 -0.77 3.15
C GLY A 263 13.47 -0.25 4.50
N SER A 264 12.57 -0.97 5.16
CA SER A 264 12.08 -0.60 6.49
C SER A 264 13.19 -0.62 7.55
N VAL A 265 14.04 -1.65 7.55
CA VAL A 265 15.17 -1.75 8.50
C VAL A 265 16.16 -0.60 8.30
N ILE A 266 16.55 -0.30 7.04
CA ILE A 266 17.49 0.79 6.75
C ILE A 266 16.87 2.14 7.11
N LEU A 267 15.61 2.39 6.73
CA LEU A 267 14.93 3.65 7.05
C LEU A 267 14.78 3.83 8.56
N LEU A 268 14.44 2.77 9.30
CA LEU A 268 14.37 2.82 10.76
C LEU A 268 15.74 3.17 11.35
N ALA A 269 16.79 2.47 10.91
CA ALA A 269 18.15 2.72 11.37
C ALA A 269 18.60 4.18 11.10
N LEU A 270 18.27 4.70 9.91
CA LEU A 270 18.57 6.10 9.55
C LEU A 270 17.81 7.09 10.43
N VAL A 271 16.50 6.88 10.64
CA VAL A 271 15.69 7.76 11.49
C VAL A 271 16.21 7.79 12.93
N TYR A 272 16.56 6.62 13.48
CA TYR A 272 17.11 6.55 14.84
C TYR A 272 18.56 7.09 14.90
N ALA A 273 19.38 6.89 13.87
CA ALA A 273 20.70 7.51 13.80
C ALA A 273 20.60 9.04 13.82
N VAL A 274 19.67 9.62 13.03
CA VAL A 274 19.43 11.08 13.06
C VAL A 274 18.90 11.50 14.43
N GLN A 275 17.97 10.75 15.03
CA GLN A 275 17.45 11.05 16.35
C GLN A 275 18.55 11.09 17.43
N PHE A 276 19.48 10.13 17.42
CA PHE A 276 20.55 10.04 18.43
C PHE A 276 21.73 11.00 18.18
N THR A 277 21.93 11.47 16.94
CA THR A 277 23.06 12.35 16.60
C THR A 277 22.68 13.83 16.59
N VAL A 278 21.60 14.17 15.93
CA VAL A 278 21.16 15.57 15.70
C VAL A 278 19.93 15.90 16.53
N GLY A 279 19.09 14.91 16.82
CA GLY A 279 17.77 15.07 17.39
C GLY A 279 16.73 15.45 16.32
N ILE A 280 15.58 14.81 16.36
CA ILE A 280 14.42 15.16 15.51
C ILE A 280 13.49 16.02 16.34
N PRO A 281 13.29 17.31 16.03
CA PRO A 281 12.50 18.21 16.88
C PRO A 281 11.09 17.70 17.14
N MET A 282 10.46 17.07 16.11
CA MET A 282 9.09 16.55 16.18
C MET A 282 8.98 15.13 16.79
N TRP A 283 10.05 14.59 17.40
CA TRP A 283 10.09 13.20 17.87
C TRP A 283 8.93 12.80 18.78
N ASN A 284 8.55 13.70 19.69
CA ASN A 284 7.47 13.50 20.65
C ASN A 284 6.19 14.24 20.26
N ASP A 285 6.17 14.91 19.10
CA ASP A 285 4.99 15.65 18.67
C ASP A 285 3.86 14.69 18.31
N VAL A 286 2.65 15.09 18.69
CA VAL A 286 1.43 14.37 18.33
C VAL A 286 1.15 14.53 16.85
N MET A 287 0.92 13.42 16.18
CA MET A 287 0.62 13.37 14.76
C MET A 287 -0.90 13.38 14.50
N ASN A 288 -1.30 14.05 13.44
CA ASN A 288 -2.64 14.02 12.90
C ASN A 288 -2.69 13.14 11.63
N LYS A 289 -3.88 12.99 11.03
CA LYS A 289 -4.06 12.19 9.79
C LYS A 289 -3.17 12.67 8.66
N SER A 290 -2.97 13.99 8.53
CA SER A 290 -2.14 14.60 7.51
C SER A 290 -0.66 14.29 7.69
N THR A 291 -0.13 14.40 8.90
CA THR A 291 1.27 14.09 9.18
C THR A 291 1.58 12.61 8.99
N ILE A 292 0.69 11.71 9.41
CA ILE A 292 0.82 10.27 9.18
C ILE A 292 0.84 9.96 7.67
N ALA A 293 -0.06 10.55 6.88
CA ALA A 293 -0.09 10.38 5.44
C ALA A 293 1.22 10.84 4.77
N ASN A 294 1.74 11.99 5.20
CA ASN A 294 2.98 12.54 4.67
C ASN A 294 4.19 11.65 5.01
N ILE A 295 4.28 11.16 6.24
CA ILE A 295 5.35 10.22 6.66
C ILE A 295 5.25 8.90 5.90
N HIS A 296 4.04 8.38 5.70
CA HIS A 296 3.81 7.18 4.91
C HIS A 296 4.30 7.36 3.45
N THR A 297 3.96 8.50 2.83
CA THR A 297 4.44 8.82 1.48
C THR A 297 5.95 9.01 1.45
N LEU A 298 6.49 9.79 2.40
CA LEU A 298 7.93 10.07 2.50
C LEU A 298 8.73 8.76 2.69
N SER A 299 8.31 7.88 3.59
CA SER A 299 9.00 6.61 3.82
C SER A 299 9.00 5.72 2.57
N SER A 300 7.88 5.66 1.83
CA SER A 300 7.79 4.89 0.58
C SER A 300 8.70 5.48 -0.51
N VAL A 301 8.73 6.81 -0.65
CA VAL A 301 9.60 7.50 -1.61
C VAL A 301 11.08 7.34 -1.22
N CYS A 302 11.43 7.49 0.05
CA CYS A 302 12.80 7.28 0.52
C CYS A 302 13.27 5.84 0.29
N ALA A 303 12.43 4.84 0.57
CA ALA A 303 12.74 3.44 0.28
C ALA A 303 12.99 3.22 -1.23
N MET A 304 12.13 3.79 -2.08
CA MET A 304 12.32 3.72 -3.54
C MET A 304 13.62 4.39 -3.98
N LEU A 305 13.92 5.59 -3.50
CA LEU A 305 15.16 6.31 -3.84
C LEU A 305 16.40 5.56 -3.38
N LEU A 306 16.35 4.89 -2.23
CA LEU A 306 17.42 4.04 -1.72
C LEU A 306 17.75 2.88 -2.67
N PHE A 307 16.72 2.21 -3.19
CA PHE A 307 16.90 1.04 -4.04
C PHE A 307 16.97 1.35 -5.53
N LEU A 308 16.56 2.53 -5.99
CA LEU A 308 16.55 2.86 -7.41
C LEU A 308 17.92 2.67 -8.07
N PRO A 309 19.05 3.16 -7.49
CA PRO A 309 20.37 2.98 -8.10
C PRO A 309 20.89 1.54 -7.98
N CYS A 310 20.42 0.75 -7.04
CA CYS A 310 20.86 -0.61 -6.77
C CYS A 310 19.74 -1.65 -6.92
N SER A 311 18.75 -1.37 -7.77
CA SER A 311 17.58 -2.25 -8.00
C SER A 311 17.94 -3.70 -8.36
N GLY A 312 19.10 -3.92 -9.02
CA GLY A 312 19.63 -5.24 -9.33
C GLY A 312 19.99 -6.09 -8.09
N VAL A 313 20.23 -5.47 -6.93
CA VAL A 313 20.51 -6.21 -5.68
C VAL A 313 19.28 -7.01 -5.26
N LEU A 314 18.08 -6.45 -5.38
CA LEU A 314 16.82 -7.15 -5.06
C LEU A 314 16.61 -8.38 -5.96
N SER A 315 16.89 -8.24 -7.26
CA SER A 315 16.83 -9.37 -8.19
C SER A 315 17.88 -10.45 -7.85
N LYS A 316 19.12 -10.05 -7.51
CA LYS A 316 20.16 -11.00 -7.11
C LYS A 316 19.80 -11.75 -5.84
N LEU A 317 19.24 -11.08 -4.82
CA LEU A 317 18.78 -11.73 -3.60
C LEU A 317 17.65 -12.76 -3.90
N ALA A 318 16.72 -12.41 -4.79
CA ALA A 318 15.65 -13.31 -5.18
C ALA A 318 16.18 -14.53 -5.95
N LEU A 319 17.18 -14.36 -6.84
CA LEU A 319 17.87 -15.44 -7.54
C LEU A 319 18.64 -16.37 -6.59
N LEU A 320 19.30 -15.81 -5.58
CA LEU A 320 20.00 -16.60 -4.55
C LEU A 320 19.05 -17.46 -3.71
N THR A 321 17.84 -16.94 -3.45
CA THR A 321 16.83 -17.65 -2.64
C THR A 321 16.10 -18.71 -3.44
N VAL A 322 15.83 -18.45 -4.72
CA VAL A 322 15.20 -19.39 -5.65
C VAL A 322 16.16 -19.55 -6.85
N PRO A 323 17.15 -20.44 -6.76
CA PRO A 323 18.12 -20.65 -7.84
C PRO A 323 17.49 -21.34 -9.04
N ASP A 324 18.14 -21.19 -10.22
CA ASP A 324 17.80 -21.95 -11.41
C ASP A 324 18.12 -23.45 -11.19
N SER A 325 17.38 -24.33 -11.88
CA SER A 325 17.76 -25.74 -11.87
C SER A 325 19.01 -25.93 -12.75
N ALA A 326 19.75 -27.02 -12.52
CA ALA A 326 20.92 -27.34 -13.31
C ALA A 326 20.58 -27.49 -14.81
N GLU A 327 19.37 -27.98 -15.14
CA GLU A 327 18.85 -28.12 -16.51
C GLU A 327 18.55 -26.74 -17.15
N GLU A 328 17.91 -25.82 -16.44
CA GLU A 328 17.65 -24.45 -16.92
C GLU A 328 18.95 -23.65 -17.10
N ALA A 329 19.92 -23.84 -16.19
CA ALA A 329 21.23 -23.22 -16.33
C ALA A 329 22.02 -23.73 -17.54
N GLN A 330 21.83 -25.00 -17.92
CA GLN A 330 22.42 -25.60 -19.12
C GLN A 330 21.73 -25.10 -20.39
N GLU A 331 20.40 -24.99 -20.43
CA GLU A 331 19.67 -24.42 -21.58
C GLU A 331 20.04 -22.95 -21.85
N LEU A 332 20.20 -22.14 -20.80
CA LEU A 332 20.65 -20.75 -20.90
C LEU A 332 22.12 -20.60 -21.36
N SER A 333 22.93 -21.62 -21.14
CA SER A 333 24.35 -21.66 -21.58
C SER A 333 24.53 -22.20 -22.98
N MET A 334 23.53 -22.84 -23.59
CA MET A 334 23.61 -23.29 -24.98
C MET A 334 23.58 -22.08 -25.91
N PRO A 335 24.51 -21.98 -26.87
CA PRO A 335 24.45 -20.93 -27.87
C PRO A 335 23.15 -21.10 -28.66
N VAL A 336 22.40 -19.98 -28.77
CA VAL A 336 21.19 -19.92 -29.62
C VAL A 336 21.65 -20.27 -31.03
N LEU A 337 21.37 -21.50 -31.48
CA LEU A 337 21.65 -21.92 -32.86
C LEU A 337 20.80 -21.02 -33.76
N ASP A 338 21.46 -20.29 -34.64
CA ASP A 338 20.82 -19.45 -35.65
C ASP A 338 19.95 -20.34 -36.55
N GLU A 339 18.84 -19.84 -37.07
CA GLU A 339 17.96 -20.61 -38.00
C GLU A 339 18.70 -21.18 -39.19
N ARG A 340 19.89 -20.67 -39.52
CA ARG A 340 20.78 -21.18 -40.55
C ARG A 340 21.40 -22.54 -40.20
N ASP A 341 21.69 -22.76 -38.92
CA ASP A 341 22.31 -24.01 -38.44
C ASP A 341 21.30 -25.15 -38.33
N ARG A 342 20.00 -24.85 -38.15
CA ARG A 342 18.92 -25.85 -38.16
C ARG A 342 18.73 -26.52 -39.54
N LYS A 343 19.10 -25.86 -40.63
CA LYS A 343 18.97 -26.42 -41.99
C LYS A 343 20.14 -27.32 -42.42
N SER A 344 21.21 -27.37 -41.62
CA SER A 344 22.38 -28.20 -41.93
C SER A 344 22.39 -29.57 -41.23
N VAL A 345 21.39 -29.86 -40.37
CA VAL A 345 21.30 -31.11 -39.58
C VAL A 345 20.13 -32.02 -40.05
N VAL A 346 19.52 -31.73 -41.21
CA VAL A 346 18.52 -32.63 -41.84
C VAL A 346 19.06 -33.22 -43.13
#